data_26a91d73a6296edf0aed395e51bbb2c6
#
_entry.id   26a91d73a6296edf0aed395e51bbb2c6
#
_cell.length_a   1.000
_cell.length_b   1.000
_cell.length_c   1.000
_cell.angle_alpha   90.00
_cell.angle_beta   90.00
_cell.angle_gamma   90.00
#
_symmetry.space_group_name_H-M   'P 1'
#
loop_
_entity.id
_entity.type
_entity.pdbx_description
1 polymer ?
#
loop_
_entity_poly.entity_id
_entity_poly.type
_entity_poly.pdbx_seq_one_letter_code
_entity_poly.pdbx_strand_id
1 'polypeptide(L)'
;MKKYLILIALVFPIALSGQNAWDALRYSQLNYQGTARSMALGNAVTALGGDFGSIMLNPAASAVYPYSEISFTPSLSTQFSQVSYFGQETDDRYTRGGISNMGYVGTLDLSNSTGLISLSFAAGYNKVQDFSMRTSVRMNDAVTSWLSPVATMTDGIPYSDLESGDTYNPYYDSNAAWRSILAWDTYLLDPLPGTIDQYIGATENLDGEMIVVGGPLDQRFIKESRGSMGEYLLNMGANIGNRFFAAYSLNFRNIYYRTYEKFTETSQNPEHFDTGFSSFSHSYDQITTGIGFNMKFG
;
A
#
# COMPACT_ATOMS: atom_id res chain seq x y z
N MET A 1 18.47 -6.58 -34.79
CA MET A 1 17.26 -6.21 -34.05
C MET A 1 16.94 -7.14 -32.87
N LYS A 2 16.81 -8.47 -33.04
CA LYS A 2 16.50 -9.40 -31.92
C LYS A 2 17.50 -9.36 -30.75
N LYS A 3 18.81 -9.16 -31.01
CA LYS A 3 19.86 -9.07 -29.97
C LYS A 3 19.74 -7.81 -29.07
N TYR A 4 19.29 -6.69 -29.64
CA TYR A 4 19.09 -5.45 -28.90
C TYR A 4 17.80 -5.47 -28.05
N LEU A 5 16.76 -6.19 -28.52
CA LEU A 5 15.55 -6.41 -27.73
C LEU A 5 15.81 -7.24 -26.46
N ILE A 6 16.66 -8.27 -26.57
CA ILE A 6 17.09 -9.08 -25.42
C ILE A 6 17.94 -8.26 -24.45
N LEU A 7 18.83 -7.39 -24.97
CA LEU A 7 19.67 -6.52 -24.14
C LEU A 7 18.82 -5.47 -23.38
N ILE A 8 17.81 -4.88 -24.03
CA ILE A 8 16.88 -3.94 -23.40
C ILE A 8 16.06 -4.66 -22.33
N ALA A 9 15.58 -5.89 -22.57
CA ALA A 9 14.87 -6.69 -21.60
C ALA A 9 15.72 -7.12 -20.38
N LEU A 10 17.04 -7.23 -20.55
CA LEU A 10 17.97 -7.59 -19.47
C LEU A 10 18.39 -6.37 -18.61
N VAL A 11 18.37 -5.16 -19.18
CA VAL A 11 18.75 -3.91 -18.48
C VAL A 11 17.57 -3.35 -17.67
N PHE A 12 16.33 -3.64 -18.09
CA PHE A 12 15.13 -3.12 -17.42
C PHE A 12 14.97 -3.52 -15.94
N PRO A 13 15.35 -4.75 -15.49
CA PRO A 13 15.26 -5.10 -14.07
C PRO A 13 16.31 -4.44 -13.16
N ILE A 14 17.39 -3.89 -13.70
CA ILE A 14 18.47 -3.30 -12.88
C ILE A 14 18.08 -1.90 -12.38
N ALA A 15 17.09 -1.26 -13.00
CA ALA A 15 16.62 0.08 -12.63
C ALA A 15 15.52 0.08 -11.53
N LEU A 16 15.15 -1.09 -10.99
CA LEU A 16 14.02 -1.26 -10.05
C LEU A 16 14.45 -1.42 -8.59
N SER A 17 15.57 -0.85 -8.18
CA SER A 17 16.15 -1.01 -6.83
C SER A 17 15.44 -0.20 -5.73
N GLY A 18 14.26 0.36 -5.97
CA GLY A 18 13.47 1.11 -4.97
C GLY A 18 12.33 0.35 -4.29
N GLN A 19 12.11 -0.94 -4.61
CA GLN A 19 11.02 -1.73 -4.04
C GLN A 19 11.53 -2.65 -2.94
N ASN A 20 10.86 -2.63 -1.79
CA ASN A 20 11.15 -3.57 -0.72
C ASN A 20 10.32 -4.86 -0.87
N ALA A 21 10.69 -5.92 -0.13
CA ALA A 21 10.02 -7.22 -0.19
C ALA A 21 8.53 -7.13 0.23
N TRP A 22 8.17 -6.20 1.12
CA TRP A 22 6.80 -5.99 1.57
C TRP A 22 5.92 -5.39 0.47
N ASP A 23 6.47 -4.47 -0.33
CA ASP A 23 5.77 -3.89 -1.47
C ASP A 23 5.59 -4.95 -2.56
N ALA A 24 6.61 -5.74 -2.83
CA ALA A 24 6.51 -6.86 -3.77
C ALA A 24 5.41 -7.85 -3.33
N LEU A 25 5.36 -8.22 -2.05
CA LEU A 25 4.32 -9.09 -1.51
C LEU A 25 2.93 -8.44 -1.65
N ARG A 26 2.79 -7.16 -1.26
CA ARG A 26 1.51 -6.41 -1.33
C ARG A 26 0.93 -6.40 -2.74
N TYR A 27 1.76 -6.12 -3.75
CA TYR A 27 1.31 -6.00 -5.14
C TYR A 27 1.23 -7.34 -5.89
N SER A 28 1.81 -8.41 -5.34
CA SER A 28 1.66 -9.76 -5.90
C SER A 28 0.36 -10.45 -5.49
N GLN A 29 -0.27 -10.00 -4.40
CA GLN A 29 -1.53 -10.56 -3.93
C GLN A 29 -2.67 -10.13 -4.84
N LEU A 30 -3.38 -11.12 -5.41
CA LEU A 30 -4.50 -10.90 -6.30
C LEU A 30 -5.78 -11.36 -5.60
N ASN A 31 -6.61 -10.40 -5.22
CA ASN A 31 -7.90 -10.65 -4.60
C ASN A 31 -9.00 -10.03 -5.48
N TYR A 32 -9.31 -10.70 -6.58
CA TYR A 32 -10.24 -10.21 -7.58
C TYR A 32 -11.60 -9.88 -6.98
N GLN A 33 -11.97 -8.61 -7.06
CA GLN A 33 -13.29 -8.10 -6.72
C GLN A 33 -14.09 -7.93 -8.03
N GLY A 34 -14.61 -9.04 -8.54
CA GLY A 34 -15.35 -9.05 -9.81
C GLY A 34 -16.80 -8.54 -9.69
N THR A 35 -17.69 -9.19 -10.39
CA THR A 35 -19.13 -8.96 -10.28
C THR A 35 -19.66 -9.45 -8.92
N ALA A 36 -20.83 -8.98 -8.51
CA ALA A 36 -21.49 -9.48 -7.29
C ALA A 36 -21.70 -11.00 -7.34
N ARG A 37 -21.98 -11.56 -8.52
CA ARG A 37 -22.14 -12.99 -8.75
C ARG A 37 -20.82 -13.74 -8.52
N SER A 38 -19.72 -13.29 -9.13
CA SER A 38 -18.41 -13.94 -8.95
C SER A 38 -17.93 -13.87 -7.50
N MET A 39 -18.18 -12.76 -6.82
CA MET A 39 -17.87 -12.60 -5.39
C MET A 39 -18.68 -13.54 -4.51
N ALA A 40 -19.98 -13.69 -4.77
CA ALA A 40 -20.85 -14.61 -4.02
C ALA A 40 -20.43 -16.09 -4.17
N LEU A 41 -19.81 -16.44 -5.30
CA LEU A 41 -19.24 -17.77 -5.58
C LEU A 41 -17.78 -17.92 -5.10
N GLY A 42 -17.25 -16.95 -4.35
CA GLY A 42 -15.85 -16.96 -3.92
C GLY A 42 -14.86 -16.95 -5.08
N ASN A 43 -15.22 -16.36 -6.23
CA ASN A 43 -14.49 -16.37 -7.48
C ASN A 43 -14.28 -17.76 -8.12
N ALA A 44 -15.07 -18.77 -7.74
CA ALA A 44 -15.05 -20.10 -8.35
C ALA A 44 -15.78 -20.10 -9.71
N VAL A 45 -15.39 -19.17 -10.61
CA VAL A 45 -16.07 -18.90 -11.90
C VAL A 45 -15.22 -19.18 -13.12
N THR A 46 -14.01 -19.72 -12.95
CA THR A 46 -13.03 -19.91 -14.05
C THR A 46 -13.57 -20.74 -15.22
N ALA A 47 -14.38 -21.78 -14.92
CA ALA A 47 -14.96 -22.66 -15.92
C ALA A 47 -16.43 -22.33 -16.26
N LEU A 48 -17.05 -21.38 -15.53
CA LEU A 48 -18.48 -21.10 -15.69
C LEU A 48 -18.78 -20.29 -16.96
N GLY A 49 -17.95 -19.31 -17.25
CA GLY A 49 -18.22 -18.34 -18.31
C GLY A 49 -19.47 -17.49 -18.10
N GLY A 50 -19.79 -16.60 -19.02
CA GLY A 50 -21.01 -15.79 -18.97
C GLY A 50 -21.14 -14.88 -17.75
N ASP A 51 -19.99 -14.42 -17.22
CA ASP A 51 -19.88 -13.43 -16.15
C ASP A 51 -18.63 -12.57 -16.37
N PHE A 52 -18.75 -11.26 -16.27
CA PHE A 52 -17.62 -10.36 -16.58
C PHE A 52 -16.43 -10.59 -15.65
N GLY A 53 -16.68 -10.95 -14.38
CA GLY A 53 -15.60 -11.32 -13.44
C GLY A 53 -14.83 -12.57 -13.88
N SER A 54 -15.47 -13.52 -14.57
CA SER A 54 -14.82 -14.73 -15.06
C SER A 54 -13.83 -14.47 -16.20
N ILE A 55 -14.06 -13.43 -17.02
CA ILE A 55 -13.16 -13.07 -18.14
C ILE A 55 -11.75 -12.69 -17.63
N MET A 56 -11.66 -12.14 -16.43
CA MET A 56 -10.39 -11.81 -15.78
C MET A 56 -9.56 -13.06 -15.46
N LEU A 57 -10.22 -14.15 -15.07
CA LEU A 57 -9.58 -15.41 -14.70
C LEU A 57 -9.32 -16.29 -15.93
N ASN A 58 -10.32 -16.34 -16.83
CA ASN A 58 -10.26 -17.11 -18.06
C ASN A 58 -10.81 -16.28 -19.22
N PRO A 59 -9.97 -15.79 -20.13
CA PRO A 59 -10.42 -15.02 -21.29
C PRO A 59 -11.52 -15.68 -22.12
N ALA A 60 -11.50 -17.01 -22.27
CA ALA A 60 -12.48 -17.76 -23.06
C ALA A 60 -13.90 -17.66 -22.47
N ALA A 61 -14.06 -17.21 -21.23
CA ALA A 61 -15.36 -16.94 -20.63
C ALA A 61 -16.20 -15.93 -21.41
N SER A 62 -15.59 -15.03 -22.19
CA SER A 62 -16.30 -14.09 -23.05
C SER A 62 -17.00 -14.79 -24.22
N ALA A 63 -16.43 -15.88 -24.75
CA ALA A 63 -16.98 -16.61 -25.86
C ALA A 63 -18.22 -17.45 -25.52
N VAL A 64 -18.53 -17.60 -24.23
CA VAL A 64 -19.71 -18.31 -23.73
C VAL A 64 -20.94 -17.40 -23.65
N TYR A 65 -20.80 -16.10 -23.80
CA TYR A 65 -21.92 -15.16 -23.75
C TYR A 65 -22.88 -15.34 -24.90
N PRO A 66 -24.18 -15.66 -24.62
CA PRO A 66 -25.16 -15.77 -25.68
C PRO A 66 -25.69 -14.42 -26.21
N TYR A 67 -25.59 -13.37 -25.39
CA TYR A 67 -26.07 -12.01 -25.66
C TYR A 67 -25.07 -10.98 -25.23
N SER A 68 -25.21 -9.75 -25.74
CA SER A 68 -24.46 -8.61 -25.26
C SER A 68 -24.94 -8.22 -23.86
N GLU A 69 -24.02 -7.85 -23.00
CA GLU A 69 -24.28 -7.56 -21.59
C GLU A 69 -23.50 -6.32 -21.13
N ILE A 70 -24.12 -5.52 -20.28
CA ILE A 70 -23.47 -4.46 -19.52
C ILE A 70 -23.46 -4.90 -18.06
N SER A 71 -22.30 -4.86 -17.42
CA SER A 71 -22.15 -5.12 -15.99
C SER A 71 -21.70 -3.88 -15.26
N PHE A 72 -22.28 -3.64 -14.07
CA PHE A 72 -21.86 -2.59 -13.16
C PHE A 72 -22.05 -3.05 -11.73
N THR A 73 -20.99 -3.04 -10.94
CA THR A 73 -21.01 -3.51 -9.56
C THR A 73 -20.41 -2.44 -8.64
N PRO A 74 -21.26 -1.63 -7.98
CA PRO A 74 -20.79 -0.79 -6.88
C PRO A 74 -20.38 -1.67 -5.69
N SER A 75 -19.42 -1.20 -4.90
CA SER A 75 -18.94 -1.92 -3.71
C SER A 75 -18.89 -1.01 -2.49
N LEU A 76 -19.21 -1.60 -1.34
CA LEU A 76 -19.01 -1.00 -0.05
C LEU A 76 -18.17 -1.97 0.78
N SER A 77 -16.98 -1.55 1.17
CA SER A 77 -16.07 -2.32 2.00
C SER A 77 -15.97 -1.70 3.38
N THR A 78 -16.14 -2.50 4.41
CA THR A 78 -15.93 -2.08 5.80
C THR A 78 -14.87 -2.96 6.41
N GLN A 79 -13.84 -2.33 6.94
CA GLN A 79 -12.76 -3.00 7.65
C GLN A 79 -12.81 -2.63 9.13
N PHE A 80 -12.54 -3.62 9.96
CA PHE A 80 -12.40 -3.46 11.40
C PHE A 80 -10.95 -3.76 11.75
N SER A 81 -10.36 -2.93 12.59
CA SER A 81 -9.07 -3.18 13.19
C SER A 81 -9.19 -3.11 14.70
N GLN A 82 -8.61 -4.07 15.39
CA GLN A 82 -8.46 -4.11 16.83
C GLN A 82 -7.00 -4.23 17.15
N VAL A 83 -6.50 -3.36 17.99
CA VAL A 83 -5.10 -3.34 18.41
C VAL A 83 -5.06 -3.35 19.93
N SER A 84 -4.28 -4.27 20.48
CA SER A 84 -3.92 -4.29 21.90
C SER A 84 -2.46 -3.86 22.05
N TYR A 85 -2.22 -2.83 22.83
CA TYR A 85 -0.89 -2.30 23.09
C TYR A 85 -0.73 -2.07 24.60
N PHE A 86 0.20 -2.77 25.23
CA PHE A 86 0.39 -2.78 26.68
C PHE A 86 -0.90 -2.97 27.51
N GLY A 87 -1.80 -3.84 27.01
CA GLY A 87 -3.07 -4.14 27.68
C GLY A 87 -4.18 -3.12 27.44
N GLN A 88 -3.92 -2.03 26.75
CA GLN A 88 -4.96 -1.10 26.28
C GLN A 88 -5.43 -1.50 24.90
N GLU A 89 -6.75 -1.63 24.73
CA GLU A 89 -7.37 -2.02 23.45
C GLU A 89 -7.93 -0.79 22.74
N THR A 90 -7.72 -0.74 21.43
CA THR A 90 -8.28 0.31 20.56
C THR A 90 -8.91 -0.35 19.34
N ASP A 91 -10.19 -0.05 19.13
CA ASP A 91 -10.92 -0.49 17.96
C ASP A 91 -11.05 0.65 16.96
N ASP A 92 -10.95 0.32 15.69
CA ASP A 92 -11.21 1.27 14.62
C ASP A 92 -12.04 0.62 13.51
N ARG A 93 -12.88 1.42 12.87
CA ARG A 93 -13.72 1.02 11.76
C ARG A 93 -13.56 1.97 10.60
N TYR A 94 -13.25 1.42 9.44
CA TYR A 94 -13.10 2.19 8.22
C TYR A 94 -14.00 1.65 7.11
N THR A 95 -14.89 2.51 6.60
CA THR A 95 -15.84 2.16 5.54
C THR A 95 -15.54 2.99 4.30
N ARG A 96 -15.48 2.33 3.14
CA ARG A 96 -15.22 2.98 1.85
C ARG A 96 -16.13 2.43 0.76
N GLY A 97 -16.71 3.35 -0.04
CA GLY A 97 -17.41 3.03 -1.27
C GLY A 97 -16.44 2.98 -2.47
N GLY A 98 -16.79 2.20 -3.48
CA GLY A 98 -16.04 2.10 -4.72
C GLY A 98 -16.80 1.37 -5.81
N ILE A 99 -16.12 1.13 -6.93
CA ILE A 99 -16.61 0.31 -8.04
C ILE A 99 -15.73 -0.94 -8.08
N SER A 100 -16.34 -2.12 -7.96
CA SER A 100 -15.64 -3.40 -8.09
C SER A 100 -15.50 -3.83 -9.54
N ASN A 101 -16.56 -3.59 -10.33
CA ASN A 101 -16.61 -4.00 -11.71
C ASN A 101 -17.45 -3.01 -12.54
N MET A 102 -16.99 -2.77 -13.77
CA MET A 102 -17.76 -2.11 -14.82
C MET A 102 -17.29 -2.65 -16.15
N GLY A 103 -18.20 -3.17 -16.97
CA GLY A 103 -17.81 -3.75 -18.24
C GLY A 103 -18.96 -3.92 -19.22
N TYR A 104 -18.55 -4.14 -20.47
CA TYR A 104 -19.43 -4.45 -21.59
C TYR A 104 -18.89 -5.68 -22.33
N VAL A 105 -19.78 -6.59 -22.65
CA VAL A 105 -19.53 -7.70 -23.57
C VAL A 105 -20.49 -7.58 -24.72
N GLY A 106 -19.96 -7.50 -25.94
CA GLY A 106 -20.73 -7.54 -27.20
C GLY A 106 -20.57 -8.92 -27.83
N THR A 107 -21.70 -9.57 -28.15
CA THR A 107 -21.73 -10.87 -28.85
C THR A 107 -22.32 -10.71 -30.23
N LEU A 108 -21.58 -11.17 -31.22
CA LEU A 108 -22.01 -11.25 -32.62
C LEU A 108 -22.31 -12.70 -32.94
N ASP A 109 -23.59 -13.03 -33.07
CA ASP A 109 -24.03 -14.34 -33.53
C ASP A 109 -23.92 -14.38 -35.07
N LEU A 110 -23.17 -15.34 -35.58
CA LEU A 110 -22.97 -15.52 -37.04
C LEU A 110 -24.05 -16.41 -37.67
N SER A 111 -25.02 -16.89 -36.86
CA SER A 111 -26.13 -17.75 -37.30
C SER A 111 -25.66 -19.03 -37.99
N ASN A 112 -24.43 -19.50 -37.70
CA ASN A 112 -23.90 -20.74 -38.25
C ASN A 112 -24.25 -21.90 -37.33
N SER A 113 -24.64 -23.03 -37.92
CA SER A 113 -24.88 -24.28 -37.15
C SER A 113 -23.61 -25.09 -36.86
N THR A 114 -22.54 -24.83 -37.61
CA THR A 114 -21.24 -25.51 -37.50
C THR A 114 -20.09 -24.52 -37.74
N GLY A 115 -18.90 -24.85 -37.25
CA GLY A 115 -17.74 -24.00 -37.36
C GLY A 115 -17.79 -22.82 -36.38
N LEU A 116 -17.46 -21.63 -36.85
CA LEU A 116 -17.49 -20.41 -36.02
C LEU A 116 -18.94 -19.97 -35.83
N ILE A 117 -19.45 -20.07 -34.61
CA ILE A 117 -20.84 -19.77 -34.24
C ILE A 117 -20.99 -18.30 -33.83
N SER A 118 -20.15 -17.81 -32.94
CA SER A 118 -20.20 -16.45 -32.47
C SER A 118 -18.81 -15.87 -32.19
N LEU A 119 -18.73 -14.56 -32.27
CA LEU A 119 -17.58 -13.76 -31.80
C LEU A 119 -18.02 -12.87 -30.64
N SER A 120 -17.17 -12.73 -29.67
CA SER A 120 -17.40 -11.83 -28.54
C SER A 120 -16.26 -10.81 -28.41
N PHE A 121 -16.63 -9.61 -27.98
CA PHE A 121 -15.69 -8.55 -27.64
C PHE A 121 -16.07 -8.04 -26.26
N ALA A 122 -15.09 -7.93 -25.37
CA ALA A 122 -15.32 -7.38 -24.04
C ALA A 122 -14.33 -6.26 -23.73
N ALA A 123 -14.83 -5.24 -23.05
CA ALA A 123 -14.02 -4.16 -22.52
C ALA A 123 -14.55 -3.73 -21.15
N GLY A 124 -13.66 -3.43 -20.24
CA GLY A 124 -14.08 -2.94 -18.94
C GLY A 124 -12.97 -2.90 -17.89
N TYR A 125 -13.41 -2.73 -16.66
CA TYR A 125 -12.58 -2.56 -15.48
C TYR A 125 -13.01 -3.53 -14.39
N ASN A 126 -12.03 -4.15 -13.72
CA ASN A 126 -12.21 -4.89 -12.48
C ASN A 126 -11.21 -4.43 -11.43
N LYS A 127 -11.68 -4.25 -10.20
CA LYS A 127 -10.81 -4.06 -9.06
C LYS A 127 -10.18 -5.39 -8.68
N VAL A 128 -8.86 -5.41 -8.59
CA VAL A 128 -8.07 -6.61 -8.23
C VAL A 128 -7.78 -6.65 -6.75
N GLN A 129 -7.47 -5.49 -6.16
CA GLN A 129 -7.14 -5.39 -4.74
C GLN A 129 -7.60 -4.03 -4.21
N ASP A 130 -8.09 -4.00 -2.98
CA ASP A 130 -8.36 -2.78 -2.23
C ASP A 130 -7.34 -2.68 -1.08
N PHE A 131 -6.66 -1.54 -0.99
CA PHE A 131 -5.65 -1.27 0.03
C PHE A 131 -6.17 -0.41 1.18
N SER A 132 -7.46 -0.10 1.16
CA SER A 132 -8.07 0.81 2.13
C SER A 132 -8.15 0.15 3.50
N MET A 133 -7.40 0.70 4.46
CA MET A 133 -7.37 0.25 5.85
C MET A 133 -7.04 1.43 6.75
N ARG A 134 -7.62 1.46 7.94
CA ARG A 134 -7.24 2.39 8.99
C ARG A 134 -7.00 1.63 10.29
N THR A 135 -5.94 1.99 10.98
CA THR A 135 -5.58 1.48 12.29
C THR A 135 -5.28 2.66 13.20
N SER A 136 -5.88 2.70 14.36
CA SER A 136 -5.62 3.67 15.39
C SER A 136 -5.15 2.96 16.65
N VAL A 137 -4.08 3.45 17.26
CA VAL A 137 -3.56 2.96 18.55
C VAL A 137 -3.52 4.13 19.51
N ARG A 138 -3.96 3.92 20.71
CA ARG A 138 -3.83 4.88 21.82
C ARG A 138 -3.24 4.18 22.99
N MET A 139 -2.36 4.88 23.67
CA MET A 139 -1.79 4.48 24.95
C MET A 139 -1.78 5.70 25.86
N ASN A 140 -2.42 5.60 27.00
CA ASN A 140 -2.31 6.58 28.06
C ASN A 140 -1.28 6.10 29.07
N ASP A 141 -0.60 7.04 29.72
CA ASP A 141 0.40 6.76 30.75
C ASP A 141 1.55 5.85 30.28
N ALA A 142 2.00 6.02 29.02
CA ALA A 142 3.14 5.30 28.50
C ALA A 142 4.41 5.70 29.26
N VAL A 143 5.18 4.70 29.65
CA VAL A 143 6.51 4.85 30.28
C VAL A 143 7.66 4.68 29.29
N THR A 144 7.33 4.66 28.00
CA THR A 144 8.27 4.56 26.89
C THR A 144 8.03 5.71 25.93
N SER A 145 9.07 6.17 25.24
CA SER A 145 8.98 7.22 24.23
C SER A 145 9.49 6.75 22.87
N TRP A 146 8.93 7.33 21.81
CA TRP A 146 9.42 7.15 20.45
C TRP A 146 10.79 7.82 20.24
N LEU A 147 11.12 8.82 21.05
CA LEU A 147 12.41 9.51 20.97
C LEU A 147 13.57 8.67 21.50
N SER A 148 13.35 7.77 22.46
CA SER A 148 14.40 6.90 23.00
C SER A 148 15.14 6.07 21.93
N PRO A 149 14.44 5.31 21.06
CA PRO A 149 15.11 4.62 19.95
C PRO A 149 15.71 5.57 18.90
N VAL A 150 15.18 6.79 18.76
CA VAL A 150 15.77 7.78 17.83
C VAL A 150 17.09 8.30 18.39
N ALA A 151 17.17 8.62 19.67
CA ALA A 151 18.41 9.00 20.34
C ALA A 151 19.47 7.90 20.20
N THR A 152 19.14 6.66 20.59
CA THR A 152 20.05 5.51 20.46
C THR A 152 20.51 5.24 19.03
N MET A 153 19.63 5.44 18.03
CA MET A 153 19.99 5.29 16.60
C MET A 153 20.94 6.38 16.13
N THR A 154 20.95 7.53 16.80
CA THR A 154 21.78 8.69 16.46
C THR A 154 23.16 8.61 17.11
N ASP A 155 23.30 7.79 18.15
CA ASP A 155 24.58 7.62 18.85
C ASP A 155 25.73 7.21 17.88
N GLY A 156 26.89 7.80 18.11
CA GLY A 156 28.07 7.63 17.27
C GLY A 156 28.15 8.58 16.06
N ILE A 157 27.15 9.44 15.86
CA ILE A 157 27.17 10.48 14.82
C ILE A 157 27.41 11.82 15.50
N PRO A 158 28.50 12.54 15.18
CA PRO A 158 28.72 13.87 15.74
C PRO A 158 27.59 14.84 15.42
N TYR A 159 27.20 15.69 16.36
CA TYR A 159 26.09 16.64 16.10
C TYR A 159 26.42 17.63 14.99
N SER A 160 27.71 17.90 14.68
CA SER A 160 28.11 18.66 13.50
C SER A 160 27.62 18.06 12.18
N ASP A 161 27.42 16.74 12.16
CA ASP A 161 26.95 16.01 10.97
C ASP A 161 25.41 15.98 10.88
N LEU A 162 24.71 16.50 11.89
CA LEU A 162 23.27 16.69 11.90
C LEU A 162 22.87 18.14 11.57
N GLU A 163 23.81 19.09 11.70
CA GLU A 163 23.57 20.51 11.45
C GLU A 163 23.75 20.88 9.99
N SER A 164 22.85 21.70 9.46
CA SER A 164 22.97 22.28 8.13
C SER A 164 23.94 23.47 8.12
N GLY A 165 24.89 23.49 7.20
CA GLY A 165 25.84 24.57 6.97
C GLY A 165 25.73 25.18 5.58
N ASP A 166 26.53 26.22 5.30
CA ASP A 166 26.52 26.92 4.00
C ASP A 166 26.80 25.98 2.80
N THR A 167 27.63 24.96 3.02
CA THR A 167 28.07 24.00 1.98
C THR A 167 27.75 22.55 2.31
N TYR A 168 27.12 22.29 3.45
CA TYR A 168 26.82 20.97 3.95
C TYR A 168 25.33 20.81 4.24
N ASN A 169 24.74 19.74 3.70
CA ASN A 169 23.35 19.40 3.94
C ASN A 169 23.26 17.97 4.50
N PRO A 170 22.92 17.79 5.79
CA PRO A 170 22.92 16.48 6.44
C PRO A 170 22.03 15.45 5.75
N TYR A 171 20.97 15.88 5.06
CA TYR A 171 20.07 14.98 4.34
C TYR A 171 20.71 14.30 3.11
N TYR A 172 21.82 14.83 2.60
CA TYR A 172 22.54 14.32 1.43
C TYR A 172 23.99 13.94 1.73
N ASP A 173 24.62 14.63 2.66
CA ASP A 173 26.06 14.53 2.91
C ASP A 173 26.40 13.68 4.13
N SER A 174 25.42 13.46 5.04
CA SER A 174 25.59 12.64 6.25
C SER A 174 25.15 11.18 6.03
N ASN A 175 25.68 10.28 6.86
CA ASN A 175 25.19 8.92 7.01
C ASN A 175 24.06 8.81 8.05
N ALA A 176 23.67 9.92 8.67
CA ALA A 176 22.59 9.94 9.64
C ALA A 176 21.24 9.57 9.01
N ALA A 177 20.42 8.85 9.76
CA ALA A 177 19.06 8.61 9.34
C ALA A 177 18.26 9.93 9.30
N TRP A 178 17.39 10.10 8.33
CA TRP A 178 16.55 11.32 8.24
C TRP A 178 15.75 11.60 9.51
N ARG A 179 15.37 10.56 10.25
CA ARG A 179 14.68 10.73 11.54
C ARG A 179 15.56 11.43 12.58
N SER A 180 16.84 11.08 12.61
CA SER A 180 17.83 11.71 13.50
C SER A 180 18.00 13.19 13.17
N ILE A 181 18.15 13.52 11.89
CA ILE A 181 18.30 14.89 11.40
C ILE A 181 17.04 15.70 11.71
N LEU A 182 15.84 15.17 11.42
CA LEU A 182 14.57 15.83 11.71
C LEU A 182 14.36 16.05 13.21
N ALA A 183 14.72 15.07 14.03
CA ALA A 183 14.61 15.19 15.48
C ALA A 183 15.59 16.24 16.04
N TRP A 184 16.80 16.32 15.46
CA TRP A 184 17.76 17.38 15.77
C TRP A 184 17.26 18.76 15.38
N ASP A 185 16.82 18.94 14.13
CA ASP A 185 16.32 20.22 13.59
C ASP A 185 15.09 20.74 14.35
N THR A 186 14.36 19.85 15.03
CA THR A 186 13.14 20.19 15.79
C THR A 186 13.38 20.23 17.30
N TYR A 187 14.63 20.19 17.75
CA TYR A 187 15.00 20.22 19.18
C TYR A 187 14.38 19.09 19.99
N LEU A 188 14.21 17.93 19.38
CA LEU A 188 13.74 16.71 20.05
C LEU A 188 14.88 15.79 20.50
N LEU A 189 16.12 16.11 20.09
CA LEU A 189 17.35 15.47 20.55
C LEU A 189 18.31 16.54 21.05
N ASP A 190 18.91 16.27 22.20
CA ASP A 190 20.01 17.05 22.76
C ASP A 190 21.25 16.16 22.93
N PRO A 191 22.46 16.72 22.79
CA PRO A 191 23.67 15.94 23.11
C PRO A 191 23.78 15.72 24.62
N LEU A 192 24.23 14.54 25.03
CA LEU A 192 24.52 14.27 26.39
C LEU A 192 25.66 15.18 26.89
N PRO A 193 25.57 15.73 28.10
CA PRO A 193 26.58 16.62 28.65
C PRO A 193 27.99 16.03 28.58
N GLY A 194 28.91 16.74 27.92
CA GLY A 194 30.30 16.32 27.75
C GLY A 194 30.57 15.35 26.60
N THR A 195 29.59 15.02 25.79
CA THR A 195 29.73 14.20 24.58
C THR A 195 29.43 15.00 23.32
N ILE A 196 29.88 14.50 22.15
CA ILE A 196 29.63 15.11 20.85
C ILE A 196 28.78 14.21 19.95
N ASP A 197 28.55 12.97 20.36
CA ASP A 197 28.01 11.89 19.55
C ASP A 197 27.10 10.93 20.33
N GLN A 198 26.66 11.32 21.54
CA GLN A 198 25.64 10.63 22.32
C GLN A 198 24.48 11.57 22.58
N TYR A 199 23.27 11.03 22.57
CA TYR A 199 22.04 11.84 22.55
C TYR A 199 21.04 11.39 23.61
N ILE A 200 20.23 12.36 24.04
CA ILE A 200 19.07 12.17 24.88
C ILE A 200 17.84 12.76 24.16
N GLY A 201 16.72 12.08 24.24
CA GLY A 201 15.46 12.59 23.69
C GLY A 201 14.82 13.64 24.61
N ALA A 202 14.09 14.60 24.04
CA ALA A 202 13.40 15.64 24.81
C ALA A 202 12.35 15.09 25.81
N THR A 203 11.97 13.83 25.68
CA THR A 203 11.09 13.11 26.62
C THR A 203 11.83 12.35 27.70
N GLU A 204 13.14 12.50 27.78
CA GLU A 204 14.00 11.75 28.69
C GLU A 204 14.70 12.69 29.65
N ASN A 205 14.97 12.21 30.86
CA ASN A 205 15.73 12.90 31.91
C ASN A 205 16.96 12.08 32.25
N LEU A 206 17.98 12.76 32.76
CA LEU A 206 19.15 12.14 33.35
C LEU A 206 18.90 11.91 34.85
N ASP A 207 18.85 10.63 35.24
CA ASP A 207 18.86 10.23 36.68
C ASP A 207 20.22 9.59 37.04
N GLY A 208 21.14 10.43 37.42
CA GLY A 208 22.54 10.05 37.60
C GLY A 208 23.22 9.74 36.26
N GLU A 209 23.58 8.47 36.03
CA GLU A 209 24.12 7.98 34.74
C GLU A 209 23.09 7.29 33.89
N MET A 210 21.83 7.19 34.33
CA MET A 210 20.76 6.51 33.61
C MET A 210 19.89 7.51 32.85
N ILE A 211 19.51 7.14 31.63
CA ILE A 211 18.52 7.87 30.86
C ILE A 211 17.16 7.19 31.09
N VAL A 212 16.20 7.96 31.56
CA VAL A 212 14.83 7.48 31.85
C VAL A 212 13.82 8.41 31.24
N VAL A 213 12.65 7.89 30.83
CA VAL A 213 11.53 8.74 30.41
C VAL A 213 11.06 9.57 31.60
N GLY A 214 10.99 10.89 31.44
CA GLY A 214 10.78 11.85 32.52
C GLY A 214 9.44 11.74 33.23
N GLY A 215 8.42 11.23 32.53
CA GLY A 215 7.08 11.06 33.09
C GLY A 215 6.13 10.34 32.13
N PRO A 216 4.88 10.10 32.54
CA PRO A 216 3.89 9.43 31.70
C PRO A 216 3.54 10.27 30.47
N LEU A 217 3.42 9.58 29.33
CA LEU A 217 3.12 10.14 28.02
C LEU A 217 1.82 9.56 27.47
N ASP A 218 0.99 10.41 26.87
CA ASP A 218 -0.13 9.97 26.06
C ASP A 218 0.34 9.81 24.61
N GLN A 219 0.28 8.58 24.11
CA GLN A 219 0.71 8.23 22.75
C GLN A 219 -0.48 7.96 21.86
N ARG A 220 -0.41 8.45 20.64
CA ARG A 220 -1.40 8.17 19.60
C ARG A 220 -0.72 7.89 18.28
N PHE A 221 -1.04 6.73 17.71
CA PHE A 221 -0.61 6.35 16.37
C PHE A 221 -1.81 6.14 15.47
N ILE A 222 -1.79 6.73 14.28
CA ILE A 222 -2.79 6.52 13.23
C ILE A 222 -2.04 6.12 11.98
N LYS A 223 -2.45 4.98 11.40
CA LYS A 223 -2.02 4.54 10.07
C LYS A 223 -3.23 4.41 9.18
N GLU A 224 -3.24 5.14 8.10
CA GLU A 224 -4.27 5.08 7.08
C GLU A 224 -3.68 4.72 5.74
N SER A 225 -4.16 3.63 5.16
CA SER A 225 -3.82 3.20 3.81
C SER A 225 -5.03 3.41 2.92
N ARG A 226 -4.79 3.94 1.71
CA ARG A 226 -5.83 4.17 0.70
C ARG A 226 -5.33 3.78 -0.67
N GLY A 227 -6.24 3.33 -1.50
CA GLY A 227 -5.94 3.03 -2.89
C GLY A 227 -6.44 1.67 -3.32
N SER A 228 -6.12 1.32 -4.54
CA SER A 228 -6.53 0.04 -5.12
C SER A 228 -5.60 -0.35 -6.26
N MET A 229 -5.63 -1.62 -6.57
CA MET A 229 -5.10 -2.17 -7.80
C MET A 229 -6.28 -2.55 -8.68
N GLY A 230 -6.35 -1.97 -9.86
CA GLY A 230 -7.37 -2.24 -10.86
C GLY A 230 -6.79 -2.81 -12.15
N GLU A 231 -7.61 -3.46 -12.94
CA GLU A 231 -7.22 -4.00 -14.24
C GLU A 231 -8.28 -3.63 -15.29
N TYR A 232 -7.86 -2.90 -16.29
CA TYR A 232 -8.64 -2.67 -17.51
C TYR A 232 -8.37 -3.78 -18.49
N LEU A 233 -9.41 -4.35 -19.08
CA LEU A 233 -9.28 -5.43 -20.05
C LEU A 233 -9.90 -5.07 -21.40
N LEU A 234 -9.26 -5.57 -22.45
CA LEU A 234 -9.81 -5.69 -23.79
C LEU A 234 -9.71 -7.17 -24.18
N ASN A 235 -10.83 -7.76 -24.55
CA ASN A 235 -10.91 -9.19 -24.82
C ASN A 235 -11.62 -9.45 -26.14
N MET A 236 -11.17 -10.48 -26.84
CA MET A 236 -11.82 -11.04 -28.03
C MET A 236 -11.95 -12.55 -27.85
N GLY A 237 -13.15 -13.08 -28.06
CA GLY A 237 -13.45 -14.50 -27.91
C GLY A 237 -14.17 -15.04 -29.14
N ALA A 238 -14.03 -16.35 -29.33
CA ALA A 238 -14.67 -17.10 -30.41
C ALA A 238 -15.27 -18.39 -29.90
N ASN A 239 -16.52 -18.66 -30.28
CA ASN A 239 -17.22 -19.90 -30.02
C ASN A 239 -17.22 -20.76 -31.30
N ILE A 240 -16.64 -21.95 -31.21
CA ILE A 240 -16.48 -22.87 -32.33
C ILE A 240 -17.29 -24.13 -32.03
N GLY A 241 -18.41 -24.29 -32.74
CA GLY A 241 -19.26 -25.47 -32.65
C GLY A 241 -19.92 -25.72 -31.30
N ASN A 242 -19.97 -24.75 -30.40
CA ASN A 242 -20.40 -24.88 -28.99
C ASN A 242 -19.62 -25.94 -28.23
N ARG A 243 -18.38 -26.22 -28.63
CA ARG A 243 -17.50 -27.22 -28.04
C ARG A 243 -16.14 -26.64 -27.66
N PHE A 244 -15.65 -25.71 -28.47
CA PHE A 244 -14.38 -25.06 -28.26
C PHE A 244 -14.60 -23.56 -28.13
N PHE A 245 -14.04 -23.01 -27.08
CA PHE A 245 -14.07 -21.59 -26.77
C PHE A 245 -12.63 -21.11 -26.67
N ALA A 246 -12.26 -20.13 -27.48
CA ALA A 246 -10.91 -19.59 -27.48
C ALA A 246 -10.99 -18.08 -27.37
N ALA A 247 -10.08 -17.47 -26.64
CA ALA A 247 -10.02 -16.02 -26.50
C ALA A 247 -8.63 -15.50 -26.20
N TYR A 248 -8.50 -14.21 -26.42
CA TYR A 248 -7.31 -13.43 -26.13
C TYR A 248 -7.69 -12.15 -25.40
N SER A 249 -6.94 -11.82 -24.34
CA SER A 249 -7.11 -10.56 -23.58
C SER A 249 -5.82 -9.78 -23.50
N LEU A 250 -5.96 -8.48 -23.66
CA LEU A 250 -4.96 -7.47 -23.30
C LEU A 250 -5.41 -6.78 -22.01
N ASN A 251 -4.58 -6.79 -21.02
CA ASN A 251 -4.93 -6.25 -19.73
C ASN A 251 -3.90 -5.19 -19.28
N PHE A 252 -4.41 -4.07 -18.83
CA PHE A 252 -3.63 -2.96 -18.30
C PHE A 252 -3.95 -2.83 -16.82
N ARG A 253 -2.95 -3.05 -15.98
CA ARG A 253 -3.08 -2.95 -14.54
C ARG A 253 -2.58 -1.60 -14.08
N ASN A 254 -3.35 -0.93 -13.23
CA ASN A 254 -2.93 0.27 -12.54
C ASN A 254 -2.89 0.02 -11.03
N ILE A 255 -1.91 0.58 -10.38
CA ILE A 255 -1.72 0.53 -8.93
C ILE A 255 -1.68 1.98 -8.45
N TYR A 256 -2.50 2.26 -7.45
CA TYR A 256 -2.40 3.47 -6.65
C TYR A 256 -2.48 3.06 -5.17
N TYR A 257 -1.45 3.40 -4.42
CA TYR A 257 -1.37 3.14 -2.99
C TYR A 257 -0.82 4.38 -2.30
N ARG A 258 -1.52 4.84 -1.29
CA ARG A 258 -1.08 5.91 -0.39
C ARG A 258 -1.13 5.39 1.02
N THR A 259 -0.07 5.58 1.78
CA THR A 259 -0.06 5.35 3.22
C THR A 259 0.27 6.66 3.93
N TYR A 260 -0.53 6.97 4.93
CA TYR A 260 -0.33 8.09 5.84
C TYR A 260 -0.20 7.53 7.26
N GLU A 261 0.88 7.89 7.92
CA GLU A 261 1.13 7.55 9.31
C GLU A 261 1.34 8.83 10.10
N LYS A 262 0.73 8.91 11.27
CA LYS A 262 0.96 10.00 12.22
C LYS A 262 1.11 9.41 13.61
N PHE A 263 2.20 9.78 14.25
CA PHE A 263 2.47 9.50 15.64
C PHE A 263 2.48 10.81 16.43
N THR A 264 1.93 10.79 17.63
CA THR A 264 1.90 11.95 18.52
C THR A 264 2.20 11.47 19.94
N GLU A 265 3.07 12.17 20.62
CA GLU A 265 3.29 12.04 22.08
C GLU A 265 2.94 13.37 22.73
N THR A 266 2.27 13.29 23.89
CA THR A 266 1.87 14.45 24.66
C THR A 266 2.17 14.17 26.13
N SER A 267 2.86 15.09 26.78
CA SER A 267 3.08 15.04 28.22
C SER A 267 1.81 15.49 28.93
N GLN A 268 1.42 14.76 29.97
CA GLN A 268 0.37 15.23 30.90
C GLN A 268 0.92 16.30 31.85
N ASN A 269 2.22 16.30 32.09
CA ASN A 269 2.89 17.17 33.06
C ASN A 269 4.28 17.59 32.55
N PRO A 270 4.37 18.69 31.76
CA PRO A 270 5.66 19.13 31.19
C PRO A 270 6.77 19.38 32.21
N GLU A 271 6.41 19.72 33.47
CA GLU A 271 7.37 19.97 34.55
C GLU A 271 8.15 18.72 34.99
N HIS A 272 7.71 17.52 34.60
CA HIS A 272 8.42 16.27 34.87
C HIS A 272 9.62 16.03 33.94
N PHE A 273 9.71 16.82 32.84
CA PHE A 273 10.76 16.68 31.84
C PHE A 273 11.76 17.82 31.96
N ASP A 274 13.05 17.53 31.99
CA ASP A 274 14.15 18.51 32.12
C ASP A 274 14.07 19.57 30.99
N THR A 275 13.56 19.18 29.83
CA THR A 275 13.35 20.06 28.66
C THR A 275 12.05 20.87 28.73
N GLY A 276 11.15 20.59 29.69
CA GLY A 276 9.78 21.13 29.68
C GLY A 276 8.92 20.56 28.56
N PHE A 277 9.18 19.31 28.14
CA PHE A 277 8.51 18.68 27.00
C PHE A 277 6.99 18.71 27.15
N SER A 278 6.32 19.22 26.14
CA SER A 278 4.86 19.34 26.08
C SER A 278 4.24 18.32 25.08
N SER A 279 4.63 18.38 23.83
CA SER A 279 4.17 17.43 22.82
C SER A 279 4.98 17.52 21.54
N PHE A 280 5.02 16.42 20.80
CA PHE A 280 5.46 16.42 19.41
C PHE A 280 4.56 15.56 18.53
N SER A 281 4.64 15.76 17.23
CA SER A 281 4.03 14.85 16.27
C SER A 281 4.95 14.63 15.07
N HIS A 282 5.01 13.38 14.65
CA HIS A 282 5.69 12.95 13.43
C HIS A 282 4.67 12.40 12.44
N SER A 283 4.77 12.79 11.18
CA SER A 283 3.93 12.23 10.12
C SER A 283 4.75 11.79 8.92
N TYR A 284 4.27 10.74 8.29
CA TYR A 284 4.84 10.16 7.08
C TYR A 284 3.73 9.95 6.05
N ASP A 285 3.94 10.44 4.84
CA ASP A 285 2.98 10.30 3.74
C ASP A 285 3.71 9.79 2.50
N GLN A 286 3.34 8.61 2.03
CA GLN A 286 3.94 7.97 0.87
C GLN A 286 2.88 7.65 -0.16
N ILE A 287 3.17 7.97 -1.42
CA ILE A 287 2.35 7.60 -2.56
C ILE A 287 3.18 6.69 -3.47
N THR A 288 2.59 5.55 -3.81
CA THR A 288 3.15 4.61 -4.78
C THR A 288 2.18 4.44 -5.93
N THR A 289 2.66 4.61 -7.15
CA THR A 289 1.90 4.38 -8.38
C THR A 289 2.62 3.38 -9.26
N GLY A 290 1.86 2.58 -9.98
CA GLY A 290 2.43 1.59 -10.91
C GLY A 290 1.49 1.29 -12.06
N ILE A 291 2.09 0.92 -13.19
CA ILE A 291 1.37 0.45 -14.38
C ILE A 291 1.96 -0.88 -14.78
N GLY A 292 1.09 -1.84 -15.06
CA GLY A 292 1.47 -3.15 -15.55
C GLY A 292 0.69 -3.51 -16.82
N PHE A 293 1.27 -4.40 -17.60
CA PHE A 293 0.66 -4.94 -18.80
C PHE A 293 0.77 -6.45 -18.80
N ASN A 294 -0.29 -7.14 -19.16
CA ASN A 294 -0.27 -8.58 -19.34
C ASN A 294 -1.18 -9.03 -20.49
N MET A 295 -0.84 -10.18 -21.05
CA MET A 295 -1.61 -10.86 -22.09
C MET A 295 -2.06 -12.22 -21.54
N LYS A 296 -3.31 -12.57 -21.80
CA LYS A 296 -3.88 -13.86 -21.39
C LYS A 296 -4.50 -14.53 -22.60
N PHE A 297 -4.34 -15.86 -22.66
CA PHE A 297 -5.00 -16.73 -23.63
C PHE A 297 -5.89 -17.69 -22.85
N GLY A 298 -7.03 -18.00 -23.39
CA GLY A 298 -8.00 -18.92 -22.82
C GLY A 298 -8.61 -19.83 -23.88
#